data_5baebab1c4b9687657f3cacdcb57423f
#
_entry.id   5baebab1c4b9687657f3cacdcb57423f
#
_cell.length_a   1.000
_cell.length_b   1.000
_cell.length_c   1.000
_cell.angle_alpha   90.00
_cell.angle_beta   90.00
_cell.angle_gamma   90.00
#
_symmetry.space_group_name_H-M   'P 1'
#
loop_
_entity.id
_entity.type
_entity.pdbx_description
1 polymer ?
#
loop_
_entity_poly.entity_id
_entity_poly.type
_entity_poly.pdbx_seq_one_letter_code
_entity_poly.pdbx_strand_id
1 'polypeptide(L)'
;PPRLIAGPGGFVAIASDDLNGDRMADFVVALRNDKIKVFLGQGNGEFRHGAQYEYGDTPTSVALSDLNGDGKIDLVVTNGGPMSNGVSIWFGKGDGTFQSPTDYRSGRRPLGVSFADFNNDHIRDLLVINGERDSFSTFLGNGNATFQAGHDSGANAGPNFGLARDFNGDHRVDAAIVNLQSRVLSILFGRGDGTVV
;
A
#
# COMPACT_ATOMS: atom_id res chain seq x y z
N PRO A 1 15.11 -26.86 -6.52
CA PRO A 1 14.13 -26.87 -5.44
C PRO A 1 13.78 -25.43 -5.02
N PRO A 2 12.55 -25.18 -4.55
CA PRO A 2 12.18 -23.85 -4.07
C PRO A 2 13.04 -23.47 -2.87
N ARG A 3 13.38 -22.18 -2.77
CA ARG A 3 14.04 -21.63 -1.58
C ARG A 3 12.98 -21.14 -0.62
N LEU A 4 13.09 -21.53 0.65
CA LEU A 4 12.15 -21.19 1.69
C LEU A 4 12.81 -20.20 2.66
N ILE A 5 12.14 -19.07 2.89
CA ILE A 5 12.51 -18.09 3.91
C ILE A 5 11.51 -18.24 5.06
N ALA A 6 11.97 -18.69 6.21
CA ALA A 6 11.14 -18.78 7.41
C ALA A 6 11.19 -17.48 8.20
N GLY A 7 10.03 -17.07 8.73
CA GLY A 7 9.91 -15.90 9.60
C GLY A 7 9.06 -16.22 10.84
N PRO A 8 9.48 -15.81 12.04
CA PRO A 8 8.64 -15.94 13.22
C PRO A 8 7.41 -15.04 13.08
N GLY A 9 6.22 -15.57 13.37
CA GLY A 9 4.97 -14.82 13.38
C GLY A 9 4.11 -14.90 12.12
N GLY A 10 4.57 -15.55 11.05
CA GLY A 10 3.82 -15.70 9.79
C GLY A 10 3.79 -14.41 8.95
N PHE A 11 3.89 -14.57 7.64
CA PHE A 11 3.83 -13.49 6.67
C PHE A 11 2.38 -13.09 6.38
N VAL A 12 2.13 -11.78 6.26
CA VAL A 12 0.81 -11.20 5.96
C VAL A 12 0.79 -10.63 4.55
N ALA A 13 1.80 -9.86 4.20
CA ALA A 13 1.89 -9.17 2.92
C ALA A 13 3.35 -9.08 2.46
N ILE A 14 3.54 -8.91 1.16
CA ILE A 14 4.84 -8.77 0.53
C ILE A 14 4.73 -7.76 -0.61
N ALA A 15 5.77 -6.94 -0.76
CA ALA A 15 6.00 -6.11 -1.94
C ALA A 15 7.48 -6.19 -2.35
N SER A 16 7.77 -5.95 -3.63
CA SER A 16 9.13 -6.00 -4.15
C SER A 16 9.43 -4.79 -5.03
N ASP A 17 10.63 -4.26 -4.86
CA ASP A 17 11.22 -3.23 -5.71
C ASP A 17 12.74 -3.19 -5.45
N ASP A 18 13.49 -2.35 -6.18
CA ASP A 18 14.89 -2.07 -5.90
C ASP A 18 14.99 -0.99 -4.81
N LEU A 19 15.26 -1.41 -3.57
CA LEU A 19 15.27 -0.53 -2.39
C LEU A 19 16.62 0.14 -2.14
N ASN A 20 17.68 -0.34 -2.79
CA ASN A 20 19.05 0.08 -2.52
C ASN A 20 19.80 0.62 -3.75
N GLY A 21 19.15 0.64 -4.93
CA GLY A 21 19.68 1.17 -6.19
C GLY A 21 20.66 0.22 -6.89
N ASP A 22 20.68 -1.06 -6.52
CA ASP A 22 21.58 -2.06 -7.12
C ASP A 22 20.97 -2.80 -8.33
N ARG A 23 19.73 -2.48 -8.69
CA ARG A 23 18.93 -3.06 -9.78
C ARG A 23 18.56 -4.54 -9.57
N MET A 24 18.64 -5.03 -8.36
CA MET A 24 18.13 -6.34 -7.98
C MET A 24 16.84 -6.18 -7.22
N ALA A 25 15.92 -7.13 -7.38
CA ALA A 25 14.66 -7.10 -6.66
C ALA A 25 14.90 -7.41 -5.17
N ASP A 26 14.47 -6.50 -4.31
CA ASP A 26 14.40 -6.64 -2.87
C ASP A 26 12.95 -6.94 -2.43
N PHE A 27 12.74 -7.35 -1.19
CA PHE A 27 11.41 -7.55 -0.63
C PHE A 27 11.22 -6.78 0.67
N VAL A 28 10.02 -6.23 0.83
CA VAL A 28 9.49 -5.84 2.13
C VAL A 28 8.36 -6.79 2.47
N VAL A 29 8.38 -7.33 3.68
CA VAL A 29 7.32 -8.21 4.19
C VAL A 29 6.76 -7.68 5.49
N ALA A 30 5.44 -7.75 5.62
CA ALA A 30 4.73 -7.53 6.86
C ALA A 30 4.47 -8.86 7.57
N LEU A 31 4.62 -8.87 8.89
CA LEU A 31 4.48 -10.05 9.75
C LEU A 31 3.34 -9.84 10.75
N ARG A 32 2.67 -10.93 11.16
CA ARG A 32 1.58 -10.89 12.16
C ARG A 32 1.99 -10.41 13.55
N ASN A 33 3.27 -10.36 13.85
CA ASN A 33 3.81 -9.91 15.12
C ASN A 33 4.29 -8.44 15.06
N ASP A 34 3.59 -7.62 14.31
CA ASP A 34 3.80 -6.17 14.21
C ASP A 34 5.21 -5.78 13.72
N LYS A 35 5.78 -6.60 12.84
CA LYS A 35 7.11 -6.36 12.27
C LYS A 35 7.05 -6.18 10.77
N ILE A 36 7.90 -5.29 10.30
CA ILE A 36 8.23 -5.11 8.90
C ILE A 36 9.68 -5.56 8.71
N LYS A 37 9.94 -6.41 7.73
CA LYS A 37 11.30 -6.87 7.40
C LYS A 37 11.64 -6.59 5.95
N VAL A 38 12.88 -6.20 5.75
CA VAL A 38 13.50 -6.04 4.43
C VAL A 38 14.40 -7.23 4.15
N PHE A 39 14.35 -7.73 2.92
CA PHE A 39 15.26 -8.73 2.37
C PHE A 39 15.88 -8.18 1.11
N LEU A 40 17.20 -8.09 1.06
CA LEU A 40 17.94 -7.53 -0.06
C LEU A 40 18.41 -8.63 -1.00
N GLY A 41 18.05 -8.50 -2.28
CA GLY A 41 18.41 -9.44 -3.33
C GLY A 41 19.91 -9.45 -3.61
N GLN A 42 20.43 -10.60 -4.09
CA GLN A 42 21.84 -10.76 -4.46
C GLN A 42 22.02 -11.12 -5.95
N GLY A 43 20.94 -11.01 -6.74
CA GLY A 43 20.94 -11.25 -8.17
C GLY A 43 21.04 -12.74 -8.59
N ASN A 44 21.31 -13.64 -7.66
CA ASN A 44 21.44 -15.09 -7.89
C ASN A 44 20.25 -15.90 -7.33
N GLY A 45 19.15 -15.19 -6.96
CA GLY A 45 18.00 -15.76 -6.26
C GLY A 45 18.24 -15.98 -4.77
N GLU A 46 19.30 -15.43 -4.22
CA GLU A 46 19.56 -15.36 -2.78
C GLU A 46 19.18 -13.99 -2.24
N PHE A 47 18.85 -13.96 -0.95
CA PHE A 47 18.45 -12.76 -0.23
C PHE A 47 19.20 -12.69 1.08
N ARG A 48 19.75 -11.53 1.42
CA ARG A 48 20.28 -11.24 2.74
C ARG A 48 19.25 -10.51 3.59
N HIS A 49 19.30 -10.73 4.89
CA HIS A 49 18.49 -9.97 5.82
C HIS A 49 18.91 -8.49 5.81
N GLY A 50 17.97 -7.61 5.56
CA GLY A 50 18.11 -6.17 5.67
C GLY A 50 17.57 -5.64 7.00
N ALA A 51 17.03 -4.43 6.97
CA ALA A 51 16.45 -3.77 8.13
C ALA A 51 15.20 -4.51 8.66
N GLN A 52 14.97 -4.37 9.97
CA GLN A 52 13.74 -4.79 10.62
C GLN A 52 13.21 -3.64 11.44
N TYR A 53 11.89 -3.45 11.37
CA TYR A 53 11.18 -2.43 12.12
C TYR A 53 10.12 -3.12 12.98
N GLU A 54 10.04 -2.71 14.25
CA GLU A 54 8.92 -3.03 15.12
C GLU A 54 7.96 -1.86 15.03
N TYR A 55 6.90 -2.05 14.31
CA TYR A 55 5.98 -0.97 14.04
C TYR A 55 4.61 -1.49 13.66
N GLY A 56 3.63 -0.86 14.25
CA GLY A 56 2.26 -1.03 13.85
C GLY A 56 1.41 -1.70 14.90
N ASP A 57 0.19 -1.77 14.51
CA ASP A 57 -0.88 -2.45 15.18
C ASP A 57 -1.55 -3.30 14.09
N THR A 58 -1.03 -4.50 13.93
CA THR A 58 -1.50 -5.47 12.94
C THR A 58 -1.40 -4.99 11.50
N PRO A 59 -0.20 -4.97 10.90
CA PRO A 59 -0.05 -4.64 9.48
C PRO A 59 -0.85 -5.63 8.61
N THR A 60 -1.56 -5.11 7.61
CA THR A 60 -2.45 -5.90 6.75
C THR A 60 -2.00 -5.93 5.30
N SER A 61 -1.35 -4.87 4.82
CA SER A 61 -0.79 -4.79 3.47
C SER A 61 0.45 -3.91 3.45
N VAL A 62 1.29 -4.13 2.45
CA VAL A 62 2.44 -3.28 2.13
C VAL A 62 2.46 -2.98 0.64
N ALA A 63 2.89 -1.77 0.27
CA ALA A 63 3.10 -1.36 -1.10
C ALA A 63 4.34 -0.46 -1.21
N LEU A 64 5.00 -0.48 -2.36
CA LEU A 64 6.24 0.23 -2.62
C LEU A 64 6.08 1.15 -3.83
N SER A 65 6.54 2.38 -3.73
CA SER A 65 6.60 3.35 -4.83
C SER A 65 7.45 4.55 -4.43
N ASP A 66 8.10 5.19 -5.39
CA ASP A 66 8.61 6.55 -5.21
C ASP A 66 7.42 7.52 -5.18
N LEU A 67 7.10 8.05 -3.99
CA LEU A 67 5.93 8.91 -3.75
C LEU A 67 6.29 10.39 -3.77
N ASN A 68 7.58 10.73 -3.62
CA ASN A 68 8.05 12.11 -3.55
C ASN A 68 8.88 12.53 -4.76
N GLY A 69 9.16 11.61 -5.70
CA GLY A 69 9.93 11.86 -6.91
C GLY A 69 11.44 12.02 -6.67
N ASP A 70 11.97 11.50 -5.54
CA ASP A 70 13.40 11.60 -5.22
C ASP A 70 14.24 10.44 -5.79
N GLY A 71 13.60 9.51 -6.50
CA GLY A 71 14.21 8.33 -7.11
C GLY A 71 14.46 7.19 -6.14
N LYS A 72 13.98 7.28 -4.89
CA LYS A 72 14.06 6.22 -3.89
C LYS A 72 12.68 5.64 -3.63
N ILE A 73 12.64 4.37 -3.35
CA ILE A 73 11.37 3.68 -3.14
C ILE A 73 10.91 3.86 -1.69
N ASP A 74 9.71 4.43 -1.53
CA ASP A 74 9.01 4.60 -0.27
C ASP A 74 8.11 3.39 0.02
N LEU A 75 7.78 3.19 1.29
CA LEU A 75 6.94 2.10 1.76
C LEU A 75 5.63 2.66 2.34
N VAL A 76 4.53 2.08 1.91
CA VAL A 76 3.21 2.27 2.51
C VAL A 76 2.80 1.00 3.23
N VAL A 77 2.36 1.14 4.48
CA VAL A 77 1.84 0.05 5.31
C VAL A 77 0.42 0.38 5.74
N THR A 78 -0.52 -0.53 5.51
CA THR A 78 -1.86 -0.43 6.11
C THR A 78 -1.89 -1.13 7.46
N ASN A 79 -2.46 -0.49 8.47
CA ASN A 79 -2.52 -0.96 9.84
C ASN A 79 -3.98 -1.21 10.25
N GLY A 80 -4.36 -2.48 10.38
CA GLY A 80 -5.74 -2.92 10.61
C GLY A 80 -6.08 -3.22 12.07
N GLY A 81 -5.20 -2.88 13.00
CA GLY A 81 -5.43 -3.10 14.42
C GLY A 81 -6.39 -2.08 15.06
N PRO A 82 -6.88 -2.37 16.28
CA PRO A 82 -7.87 -1.54 16.92
C PRO A 82 -7.36 -0.15 17.35
N MET A 83 -6.05 0.01 17.48
CA MET A 83 -5.41 1.26 17.93
C MET A 83 -4.96 2.15 16.77
N SER A 84 -4.70 1.59 15.58
CA SER A 84 -4.21 2.29 14.41
C SER A 84 -5.09 2.00 13.19
N ASN A 85 -6.06 2.85 12.95
CA ASN A 85 -6.90 2.78 11.75
C ASN A 85 -6.32 3.70 10.68
N GLY A 86 -5.39 3.21 9.85
CA GLY A 86 -4.81 4.08 8.84
C GLY A 86 -3.68 3.47 8.04
N VAL A 87 -3.00 4.34 7.35
CA VAL A 87 -1.81 4.04 6.57
C VAL A 87 -0.61 4.79 7.11
N SER A 88 0.54 4.11 7.10
CA SER A 88 1.83 4.68 7.49
C SER A 88 2.71 4.79 6.26
N ILE A 89 3.28 5.96 6.05
CA ILE A 89 4.18 6.26 4.94
C ILE A 89 5.61 6.35 5.48
N TRP A 90 6.51 5.58 4.93
CA TRP A 90 7.91 5.48 5.31
C TRP A 90 8.79 5.92 4.15
N PHE A 91 9.54 7.00 4.31
CA PHE A 91 10.44 7.48 3.26
C PHE A 91 11.66 6.56 3.11
N GLY A 92 11.93 6.15 1.88
CA GLY A 92 13.12 5.39 1.54
C GLY A 92 14.40 6.24 1.64
N LYS A 93 15.50 5.61 2.09
CA LYS A 93 16.81 6.25 2.09
C LYS A 93 17.65 5.87 0.87
N GLY A 94 17.18 4.90 0.05
CA GLY A 94 17.89 4.38 -1.11
C GLY A 94 19.05 3.43 -0.77
N ASP A 95 19.08 2.93 0.45
CA ASP A 95 20.07 1.95 0.96
C ASP A 95 19.41 0.66 1.49
N GLY A 96 18.12 0.45 1.20
CA GLY A 96 17.31 -0.64 1.74
C GLY A 96 16.76 -0.36 3.14
N THR A 97 16.86 0.89 3.62
CA THR A 97 16.29 1.32 4.89
C THR A 97 15.30 2.45 4.71
N PHE A 98 14.45 2.67 5.73
CA PHE A 98 13.43 3.70 5.73
C PHE A 98 13.62 4.67 6.90
N GLN A 99 13.04 5.87 6.78
CA GLN A 99 12.91 6.85 7.87
C GLN A 99 11.74 6.45 8.79
N SER A 100 11.54 7.20 9.88
CA SER A 100 10.34 7.05 10.71
C SER A 100 9.09 7.42 9.91
N PRO A 101 7.97 6.69 10.10
CA PRO A 101 6.77 6.91 9.32
C PRO A 101 6.01 8.17 9.71
N THR A 102 5.17 8.61 8.77
CA THR A 102 4.07 9.55 9.00
C THR A 102 2.75 8.80 8.85
N ASP A 103 1.85 8.96 9.81
CA ASP A 103 0.59 8.24 9.86
C ASP A 103 -0.56 9.09 9.35
N TYR A 104 -1.42 8.47 8.52
CA TYR A 104 -2.66 9.03 8.00
C TYR A 104 -3.84 8.17 8.42
N ARG A 105 -4.91 8.80 8.90
CA ARG A 105 -6.15 8.07 9.22
C ARG A 105 -6.91 7.74 7.95
N SER A 106 -7.29 6.47 7.79
CA SER A 106 -8.26 6.01 6.79
C SER A 106 -9.54 5.54 7.49
N GLY A 107 -10.43 4.90 6.76
CA GLY A 107 -11.53 4.16 7.37
C GLY A 107 -11.05 3.03 8.28
N ARG A 108 -11.99 2.36 8.95
CA ARG A 108 -11.64 1.31 9.92
C ARG A 108 -11.15 0.04 9.24
N ARG A 109 -10.12 -0.57 9.84
CA ARG A 109 -9.51 -1.84 9.44
C ARG A 109 -9.09 -1.82 7.97
N PRO A 110 -8.14 -0.98 7.59
CA PRO A 110 -7.61 -1.01 6.23
C PRO A 110 -6.98 -2.36 5.94
N LEU A 111 -7.26 -2.91 4.75
CA LEU A 111 -6.86 -4.25 4.32
C LEU A 111 -5.91 -4.24 3.14
N GLY A 112 -5.98 -3.21 2.31
CA GLY A 112 -5.18 -3.10 1.09
C GLY A 112 -4.95 -1.67 0.68
N VAL A 113 -3.87 -1.45 -0.07
CA VAL A 113 -3.53 -0.16 -0.66
C VAL A 113 -3.06 -0.36 -2.10
N SER A 114 -3.44 0.56 -2.98
CA SER A 114 -2.91 0.68 -4.34
C SER A 114 -2.67 2.14 -4.70
N PHE A 115 -1.87 2.37 -5.74
CA PHE A 115 -1.47 3.70 -6.20
C PHE A 115 -2.10 4.00 -7.55
N ALA A 116 -2.55 5.25 -7.75
CA ALA A 116 -2.95 5.79 -9.03
C ALA A 116 -2.93 7.32 -8.99
N ASP A 117 -3.22 7.98 -10.09
CA ASP A 117 -3.43 9.42 -10.19
C ASP A 117 -4.93 9.66 -10.42
N PHE A 118 -5.68 9.87 -9.33
CA PHE A 118 -7.14 10.00 -9.36
C PHE A 118 -7.63 11.38 -9.80
N ASN A 119 -6.76 12.40 -9.77
CA ASN A 119 -7.11 13.78 -10.09
C ASN A 119 -6.40 14.31 -11.35
N ASN A 120 -5.59 13.47 -12.04
CA ASN A 120 -4.83 13.80 -13.25
C ASN A 120 -3.80 14.93 -13.05
N ASP A 121 -3.19 15.01 -11.87
CA ASP A 121 -2.12 15.98 -11.57
C ASP A 121 -0.71 15.40 -11.74
N HIS A 122 -0.59 14.14 -12.16
CA HIS A 122 0.64 13.35 -12.33
C HIS A 122 1.38 13.04 -11.01
N ILE A 123 0.70 13.20 -9.88
CA ILE A 123 1.18 12.81 -8.56
C ILE A 123 0.49 11.49 -8.17
N ARG A 124 1.18 10.64 -7.44
CA ARG A 124 0.57 9.38 -6.97
C ARG A 124 -0.35 9.64 -5.79
N ASP A 125 -1.57 9.16 -5.93
CA ASP A 125 -2.59 9.10 -4.90
C ASP A 125 -2.70 7.67 -4.35
N LEU A 126 -3.41 7.50 -3.23
CA LEU A 126 -3.67 6.20 -2.62
C LEU A 126 -5.15 5.84 -2.71
N LEU A 127 -5.41 4.59 -3.05
CA LEU A 127 -6.69 3.92 -2.79
C LEU A 127 -6.49 2.95 -1.63
N VAL A 128 -7.20 3.13 -0.53
CA VAL A 128 -7.14 2.30 0.68
C VAL A 128 -8.47 1.59 0.87
N ILE A 129 -8.45 0.27 0.93
CA ILE A 129 -9.66 -0.55 1.15
C ILE A 129 -9.85 -0.75 2.65
N ASN A 130 -11.02 -0.37 3.18
CA ASN A 130 -11.37 -0.45 4.59
C ASN A 130 -12.34 -1.60 4.84
N GLY A 131 -11.93 -2.61 5.57
CA GLY A 131 -12.71 -3.84 5.79
C GLY A 131 -13.85 -3.73 6.78
N GLU A 132 -13.93 -2.64 7.55
CA GLU A 132 -15.08 -2.32 8.38
C GLU A 132 -15.85 -1.15 7.77
N ARG A 133 -17.19 -1.15 7.92
CA ARG A 133 -18.12 -0.15 7.38
C ARG A 133 -18.20 -0.11 5.85
N ASP A 134 -17.77 -1.18 5.17
CA ASP A 134 -17.95 -1.32 3.73
C ASP A 134 -17.53 -0.06 2.95
N SER A 135 -16.29 0.38 3.16
CA SER A 135 -15.78 1.62 2.59
C SER A 135 -14.38 1.48 1.99
N PHE A 136 -14.00 2.47 1.23
CA PHE A 136 -12.63 2.73 0.80
C PHE A 136 -12.31 4.21 0.97
N SER A 137 -11.03 4.55 1.04
CA SER A 137 -10.56 5.93 1.14
C SER A 137 -9.63 6.25 -0.02
N THR A 138 -9.79 7.43 -0.62
CA THR A 138 -8.80 8.00 -1.53
C THR A 138 -8.03 9.12 -0.82
N PHE A 139 -6.72 9.17 -1.02
CA PHE A 139 -5.83 10.21 -0.49
C PHE A 139 -5.09 10.85 -1.64
N LEU A 140 -5.32 12.14 -1.87
CA LEU A 140 -4.63 12.87 -2.92
C LEU A 140 -3.23 13.25 -2.47
N GLY A 141 -2.24 12.94 -3.30
CA GLY A 141 -0.85 13.26 -3.06
C GLY A 141 -0.55 14.75 -3.24
N ASN A 142 0.43 15.27 -2.50
CA ASN A 142 0.93 16.64 -2.65
C ASN A 142 2.28 16.69 -3.40
N GLY A 143 2.77 15.57 -3.92
CA GLY A 143 4.04 15.47 -4.66
C GLY A 143 5.31 15.45 -3.81
N ASN A 144 5.17 15.44 -2.49
CA ASN A 144 6.27 15.37 -1.53
C ASN A 144 6.10 14.22 -0.53
N ALA A 145 5.37 13.17 -0.95
CA ALA A 145 4.88 12.04 -0.18
C ALA A 145 4.07 12.42 1.08
N THR A 146 3.55 13.65 1.13
CA THR A 146 2.42 13.98 2.01
C THR A 146 1.11 13.87 1.23
N PHE A 147 0.03 13.63 1.95
CA PHE A 147 -1.28 13.44 1.38
C PHE A 147 -2.29 14.39 2.03
N GLN A 148 -3.31 14.74 1.27
CA GLN A 148 -4.48 15.43 1.79
C GLN A 148 -5.25 14.51 2.74
N ALA A 149 -6.20 15.05 3.48
CA ALA A 149 -7.10 14.22 4.30
C ALA A 149 -7.85 13.24 3.40
N GLY A 150 -7.94 11.97 3.83
CA GLY A 150 -8.61 10.94 3.05
C GLY A 150 -10.09 11.23 2.84
N HIS A 151 -10.58 10.96 1.64
CA HIS A 151 -11.98 10.99 1.28
C HIS A 151 -12.55 9.57 1.35
N ASP A 152 -13.46 9.32 2.29
CA ASP A 152 -14.12 8.02 2.45
C ASP A 152 -15.34 7.91 1.53
N SER A 153 -15.43 6.79 0.83
CA SER A 153 -16.55 6.45 -0.05
C SER A 153 -17.09 5.06 0.30
N GLY A 154 -18.37 4.83 0.04
CA GLY A 154 -19.00 3.53 0.26
C GLY A 154 -18.56 2.49 -0.75
N ALA A 155 -18.40 1.26 -0.29
CA ALA A 155 -18.23 0.05 -1.11
C ALA A 155 -19.42 -0.89 -0.87
N ASN A 156 -19.44 -2.04 -1.56
CA ASN A 156 -20.35 -3.12 -1.21
C ASN A 156 -19.82 -3.92 -0.02
N ALA A 157 -20.67 -4.77 0.58
CA ALA A 157 -20.35 -5.45 1.81
C ALA A 157 -19.11 -6.36 1.72
N GLY A 158 -18.20 -6.14 2.66
CA GLY A 158 -16.93 -6.88 2.82
C GLY A 158 -15.89 -6.58 1.77
N PRO A 159 -15.55 -5.31 1.51
CA PRO A 159 -14.43 -4.98 0.62
C PRO A 159 -13.14 -5.55 1.19
N ASN A 160 -12.31 -6.13 0.32
CA ASN A 160 -11.10 -6.85 0.76
C ASN A 160 -9.86 -6.39 0.00
N PHE A 161 -9.99 -6.22 -1.30
CA PHE A 161 -8.91 -5.83 -2.19
C PHE A 161 -9.42 -4.89 -3.27
N GLY A 162 -8.59 -3.95 -3.70
CA GLY A 162 -8.93 -3.02 -4.77
C GLY A 162 -7.73 -2.69 -5.66
N LEU A 163 -8.05 -2.42 -6.92
CA LEU A 163 -7.10 -1.93 -7.92
C LEU A 163 -7.62 -0.61 -8.48
N ALA A 164 -6.68 0.26 -8.84
CA ALA A 164 -6.98 1.53 -9.46
C ALA A 164 -6.36 1.58 -10.87
N ARG A 165 -7.18 1.81 -11.89
CA ARG A 165 -6.78 1.93 -13.28
C ARG A 165 -7.93 2.51 -14.10
N ASP A 166 -7.65 3.10 -15.27
CA ASP A 166 -8.66 3.39 -16.28
C ASP A 166 -9.16 2.07 -16.89
N PHE A 167 -10.42 1.67 -16.59
CA PHE A 167 -11.05 0.45 -17.10
C PHE A 167 -11.99 0.71 -18.26
N ASN A 168 -12.40 1.97 -18.50
CA ASN A 168 -13.36 2.33 -19.54
C ASN A 168 -12.74 3.09 -20.72
N GLY A 169 -11.47 3.54 -20.62
CA GLY A 169 -10.73 4.25 -21.65
C GLY A 169 -11.04 5.74 -21.73
N ASP A 170 -11.56 6.36 -20.66
CA ASP A 170 -11.89 7.78 -20.63
C ASP A 170 -10.75 8.67 -20.09
N HIS A 171 -9.58 8.07 -19.83
CA HIS A 171 -8.37 8.69 -19.27
C HIS A 171 -8.53 9.19 -17.83
N ARG A 172 -9.48 8.65 -17.08
CA ARG A 172 -9.62 8.84 -15.65
C ARG A 172 -9.39 7.52 -14.94
N VAL A 173 -8.85 7.61 -13.74
CA VAL A 173 -8.60 6.40 -12.95
C VAL A 173 -9.89 5.96 -12.27
N ASP A 174 -10.29 4.72 -12.54
CA ASP A 174 -11.39 4.00 -11.93
C ASP A 174 -10.90 3.13 -10.76
N ALA A 175 -11.82 2.63 -9.95
CA ALA A 175 -11.54 1.66 -8.90
C ALA A 175 -12.31 0.35 -9.14
N ALA A 176 -11.60 -0.78 -9.07
CA ALA A 176 -12.21 -2.11 -9.05
C ALA A 176 -12.03 -2.71 -7.65
N ILE A 177 -13.12 -3.06 -6.98
CA ILE A 177 -13.12 -3.53 -5.59
C ILE A 177 -13.78 -4.89 -5.48
N VAL A 178 -13.03 -5.87 -4.95
CA VAL A 178 -13.55 -7.20 -4.60
C VAL A 178 -14.24 -7.13 -3.25
N ASN A 179 -15.54 -7.48 -3.21
CA ASN A 179 -16.37 -7.46 -2.01
C ASN A 179 -16.76 -8.90 -1.65
N LEU A 180 -16.09 -9.45 -0.62
CA LEU A 180 -16.20 -10.87 -0.29
C LEU A 180 -17.56 -11.27 0.28
N GLN A 181 -18.16 -10.43 1.13
CA GLN A 181 -19.43 -10.77 1.77
C GLN A 181 -20.59 -10.69 0.78
N SER A 182 -20.65 -9.64 -0.02
CA SER A 182 -21.65 -9.49 -1.07
C SER A 182 -21.38 -10.36 -2.31
N ARG A 183 -20.16 -10.93 -2.44
CA ARG A 183 -19.73 -11.76 -3.58
C ARG A 183 -19.78 -11.04 -4.92
N VAL A 184 -19.51 -9.75 -4.94
CA VAL A 184 -19.51 -8.92 -6.15
C VAL A 184 -18.15 -8.25 -6.37
N LEU A 185 -17.84 -7.99 -7.63
CA LEU A 185 -16.81 -7.06 -8.05
C LEU A 185 -17.50 -5.73 -8.37
N SER A 186 -17.12 -4.68 -7.65
CA SER A 186 -17.58 -3.31 -7.94
C SER A 186 -16.59 -2.65 -8.88
N ILE A 187 -17.08 -2.01 -9.92
CA ILE A 187 -16.30 -1.07 -10.75
C ILE A 187 -16.90 0.30 -10.53
N LEU A 188 -16.11 1.23 -10.02
CA LEU A 188 -16.49 2.61 -9.77
C LEU A 188 -15.71 3.50 -10.71
N PHE A 189 -16.42 4.34 -11.46
CA PHE A 189 -15.81 5.18 -12.49
C PHE A 189 -15.28 6.48 -11.91
N GLY A 190 -14.06 6.84 -12.35
CA GLY A 190 -13.38 8.05 -11.93
C GLY A 190 -14.00 9.31 -12.50
N ARG A 191 -14.01 10.37 -11.68
CA ARG A 191 -14.42 11.70 -12.12
C ARG A 191 -13.26 12.60 -12.53
N GLY A 192 -12.01 12.18 -12.24
CA GLY A 192 -10.81 12.97 -12.50
C GLY A 192 -10.61 14.13 -11.50
N ASP A 193 -11.29 14.09 -10.37
CA ASP A 193 -11.20 15.07 -9.27
C ASP A 193 -10.78 14.41 -7.94
N GLY A 194 -10.33 13.15 -8.00
CA GLY A 194 -9.99 12.35 -6.81
C GLY A 194 -11.15 11.51 -6.30
N THR A 195 -12.35 11.60 -6.91
CA THR A 195 -13.53 10.81 -6.52
C THR A 195 -13.90 9.77 -7.57
N VAL A 196 -14.55 8.70 -7.12
CA VAL A 196 -15.10 7.64 -7.98
C VAL A 196 -16.57 7.37 -7.62
N VAL A 197 -17.37 6.86 -8.59
CA VAL A 197 -18.81 6.60 -8.44
C VAL A 197 -19.22 5.27 -9.05
#